data_3be36033bf92ba956f9f49a6ab9ff500
#
_entry.id   3be36033bf92ba956f9f49a6ab9ff500
#
_cell.length_a   1.000
_cell.length_b   1.000
_cell.length_c   1.000
_cell.angle_alpha   90.00
_cell.angle_beta   90.00
_cell.angle_gamma   90.00
#
_symmetry.space_group_name_H-M   'P 1'
#
loop_
_entity.id
_entity.type
_entity.pdbx_description
1 polymer ?
#
loop_
_entity_poly.entity_id
_entity_poly.type
_entity_poly.pdbx_seq_one_letter_code
_entity_poly.pdbx_strand_id
1 'polypeptide(L)'
;MKHQHRSAVLSEAGASIVEIVIALVIIAILSAISLPYVVNYKKLYKSEDQALKMIDLMREAAQVAITERRTIRFEIDLTDNAVLLIDQSLSASGNLIKKIPLEETKEVRVDRIPDGITKPNPPNYNDITFSVDAIGHLDGTTTVNGHTVWAARFKRDGSVTNTADTPISANIYIWPPVELGSTTARRDTEIRAITMFGGSGAVRYWKYDSTEFVPNQ
;
A
#
# COMPACT_ATOMS: atom_id res chain seq x y z
N MET A 1 -73.03 -25.44 -5.69
CA MET A 1 -72.19 -24.41 -5.02
C MET A 1 -71.13 -23.91 -5.99
N LYS A 2 -71.32 -22.70 -6.53
CA LYS A 2 -70.33 -22.08 -7.44
C LYS A 2 -69.41 -21.18 -6.63
N HIS A 3 -68.12 -21.52 -6.49
CA HIS A 3 -67.14 -20.65 -5.94
C HIS A 3 -66.76 -19.59 -6.98
N GLN A 4 -67.07 -18.34 -6.73
CA GLN A 4 -66.57 -17.20 -7.49
C GLN A 4 -65.16 -16.86 -6.98
N HIS A 5 -64.13 -17.11 -7.78
CA HIS A 5 -62.81 -16.53 -7.61
C HIS A 5 -62.85 -15.02 -7.92
N ARG A 6 -62.77 -14.19 -6.90
CA ARG A 6 -62.52 -12.74 -7.06
C ARG A 6 -61.04 -12.56 -7.33
N SER A 7 -60.66 -12.31 -8.58
CA SER A 7 -59.37 -11.80 -8.94
C SER A 7 -59.24 -10.38 -8.42
N ALA A 8 -58.34 -10.16 -7.45
CA ALA A 8 -57.95 -8.82 -7.03
C ALA A 8 -57.14 -8.18 -8.18
N VAL A 9 -57.74 -7.25 -8.87
CA VAL A 9 -57.06 -6.38 -9.84
C VAL A 9 -56.22 -5.43 -9.02
N LEU A 10 -54.87 -5.67 -8.98
CA LEU A 10 -53.90 -4.72 -8.46
C LEU A 10 -53.98 -3.49 -9.38
N SER A 11 -54.49 -2.39 -8.87
CA SER A 11 -54.49 -1.09 -9.55
C SER A 11 -53.02 -0.67 -9.72
N GLU A 12 -52.53 -0.66 -10.93
CA GLU A 12 -51.24 -0.01 -11.28
C GLU A 12 -51.45 1.50 -11.18
N ALA A 13 -51.27 2.04 -9.97
CA ALA A 13 -51.21 3.49 -9.77
C ALA A 13 -49.88 3.99 -10.33
N GLY A 14 -49.89 4.62 -11.50
CA GLY A 14 -48.71 5.30 -12.06
C GLY A 14 -48.23 6.40 -11.09
N ALA A 15 -46.91 6.49 -10.87
CA ALA A 15 -46.33 7.54 -10.05
C ALA A 15 -46.58 8.94 -10.67
N SER A 16 -47.01 9.88 -9.82
CA SER A 16 -47.20 11.26 -10.22
C SER A 16 -45.83 11.91 -10.55
N ILE A 17 -45.80 12.80 -11.53
CA ILE A 17 -44.57 13.60 -11.85
C ILE A 17 -44.08 14.33 -10.60
N VAL A 18 -44.97 14.82 -9.77
CA VAL A 18 -44.59 15.51 -8.51
C VAL A 18 -43.89 14.56 -7.54
N GLU A 19 -44.35 13.32 -7.44
CA GLU A 19 -43.73 12.30 -6.57
C GLU A 19 -42.32 11.95 -7.05
N ILE A 20 -42.10 11.83 -8.36
CA ILE A 20 -40.79 11.60 -8.95
C ILE A 20 -39.88 12.79 -8.67
N VAL A 21 -40.35 14.03 -8.81
CA VAL A 21 -39.53 15.23 -8.53
C VAL A 21 -39.16 15.29 -7.05
N ILE A 22 -40.10 15.01 -6.13
CA ILE A 22 -39.80 14.97 -4.69
C ILE A 22 -38.77 13.89 -4.39
N ALA A 23 -38.93 12.69 -4.95
CA ALA A 23 -37.93 11.61 -4.77
C ALA A 23 -36.53 12.00 -5.26
N LEU A 24 -36.42 12.65 -6.42
CA LEU A 24 -35.16 13.14 -6.95
C LEU A 24 -34.51 14.21 -6.06
N VAL A 25 -35.30 15.13 -5.50
CA VAL A 25 -34.80 16.15 -4.56
C VAL A 25 -34.29 15.50 -3.29
N ILE A 26 -34.99 14.51 -2.73
CA ILE A 26 -34.52 13.78 -1.54
C ILE A 26 -33.22 13.04 -1.83
N ILE A 27 -33.12 12.34 -2.96
CA ILE A 27 -31.90 11.65 -3.38
C ILE A 27 -30.74 12.63 -3.55
N ALA A 28 -30.98 13.78 -4.16
CA ALA A 28 -29.96 14.82 -4.34
C ALA A 28 -29.44 15.35 -2.99
N ILE A 29 -30.33 15.62 -2.02
CA ILE A 29 -29.95 16.06 -0.68
C ILE A 29 -29.13 14.97 0.05
N LEU A 30 -29.59 13.74 0.04
CA LEU A 30 -28.90 12.63 0.69
C LEU A 30 -27.53 12.38 0.06
N SER A 31 -27.42 12.47 -1.27
CA SER A 31 -26.16 12.35 -1.97
C SER A 31 -25.18 13.48 -1.61
N ALA A 32 -25.65 14.72 -1.53
CA ALA A 32 -24.82 15.86 -1.17
C ALA A 32 -24.21 15.74 0.25
N ILE A 33 -24.95 15.13 1.17
CA ILE A 33 -24.47 14.88 2.54
C ILE A 33 -23.53 13.67 2.59
N SER A 34 -23.83 12.58 1.87
CA SER A 34 -23.08 11.32 1.98
C SER A 34 -21.72 11.35 1.26
N LEU A 35 -21.61 12.06 0.14
CA LEU A 35 -20.36 12.10 -0.65
C LEU A 35 -19.10 12.52 0.15
N PRO A 36 -19.12 13.60 0.98
CA PRO A 36 -17.96 13.98 1.79
C PRO A 36 -17.52 12.88 2.77
N TYR A 37 -18.48 12.16 3.36
CA TYR A 37 -18.18 11.06 4.29
C TYR A 37 -17.47 9.90 3.58
N VAL A 38 -17.92 9.52 2.38
CA VAL A 38 -17.30 8.45 1.59
C VAL A 38 -15.86 8.83 1.20
N VAL A 39 -15.62 10.07 0.78
CA VAL A 39 -14.27 10.55 0.43
C VAL A 39 -13.34 10.53 1.65
N ASN A 40 -13.78 11.01 2.80
CA ASN A 40 -12.98 11.00 4.02
C ASN A 40 -12.72 9.56 4.52
N TYR A 41 -13.71 8.69 4.41
CA TYR A 41 -13.57 7.27 4.77
C TYR A 41 -12.49 6.58 3.92
N LYS A 42 -12.51 6.78 2.60
CA LYS A 42 -11.46 6.23 1.70
C LYS A 42 -10.06 6.69 2.07
N LYS A 43 -9.88 7.94 2.52
CA LYS A 43 -8.58 8.46 2.93
C LYS A 43 -7.99 7.74 4.15
N LEU A 44 -8.83 7.28 5.09
CA LEU A 44 -8.39 6.57 6.29
C LEU A 44 -7.72 5.22 5.97
N TYR A 45 -8.09 4.58 4.87
CA TYR A 45 -7.59 3.25 4.51
C TYR A 45 -6.41 3.27 3.53
N LYS A 46 -6.04 4.45 2.98
CA LYS A 46 -4.96 4.55 2.00
C LYS A 46 -3.62 4.03 2.51
N SER A 47 -3.24 4.37 3.74
CA SER A 47 -1.98 3.88 4.34
C SER A 47 -2.01 2.36 4.56
N GLU A 48 -3.17 1.81 4.95
CA GLU A 48 -3.34 0.38 5.14
C GLU A 48 -3.29 -0.36 3.80
N ASP A 49 -4.03 0.10 2.80
CA ASP A 49 -4.03 -0.48 1.45
C ASP A 49 -2.62 -0.45 0.83
N GLN A 50 -1.90 0.68 0.98
CA GLN A 50 -0.53 0.79 0.52
C GLN A 50 0.40 -0.18 1.24
N ALA A 51 0.27 -0.31 2.56
CA ALA A 51 1.08 -1.24 3.34
C ALA A 51 0.83 -2.71 2.94
N LEU A 52 -0.42 -3.09 2.75
CA LEU A 52 -0.79 -4.45 2.34
C LEU A 52 -0.27 -4.77 0.94
N LYS A 53 -0.40 -3.86 -0.02
CA LYS A 53 0.19 -4.02 -1.37
C LYS A 53 1.70 -4.22 -1.33
N MET A 54 2.40 -3.48 -0.47
CA MET A 54 3.86 -3.64 -0.31
C MET A 54 4.22 -4.97 0.32
N ILE A 55 3.47 -5.42 1.32
CA ILE A 55 3.67 -6.74 1.96
C ILE A 55 3.48 -7.86 0.95
N ASP A 56 2.43 -7.79 0.15
CA ASP A 56 2.14 -8.81 -0.87
C ASP A 56 3.26 -8.87 -1.91
N LEU A 57 3.79 -7.73 -2.33
CA LEU A 57 4.95 -7.68 -3.24
C LEU A 57 6.22 -8.25 -2.61
N MET A 58 6.48 -7.97 -1.32
CA MET A 58 7.63 -8.54 -0.62
C MET A 58 7.51 -10.06 -0.49
N ARG A 59 6.31 -10.56 -0.20
CA ARG A 59 6.05 -12.01 -0.15
C ARG A 59 6.19 -12.65 -1.53
N GLU A 60 5.69 -12.00 -2.58
CA GLU A 60 5.86 -12.43 -3.97
C GLU A 60 7.36 -12.48 -4.32
N ALA A 61 8.13 -11.43 -3.98
CA ALA A 61 9.58 -11.40 -4.19
C ALA A 61 10.30 -12.56 -3.49
N ALA A 62 9.98 -12.81 -2.22
CA ALA A 62 10.55 -13.91 -1.44
C ALA A 62 10.19 -15.27 -2.05
N GLN A 63 8.93 -15.48 -2.42
CA GLN A 63 8.45 -16.71 -3.01
C GLN A 63 9.14 -16.99 -4.36
N VAL A 64 9.18 -16.02 -5.26
CA VAL A 64 9.82 -16.14 -6.56
C VAL A 64 11.32 -16.40 -6.40
N ALA A 65 11.99 -15.69 -5.48
CA ALA A 65 13.41 -15.87 -5.22
C ALA A 65 13.74 -17.33 -4.82
N ILE A 66 12.94 -17.91 -3.93
CA ILE A 66 13.14 -19.30 -3.44
C ILE A 66 12.74 -20.33 -4.49
N THR A 67 11.56 -20.21 -5.12
CA THR A 67 11.02 -21.21 -6.04
C THR A 67 11.79 -21.25 -7.35
N GLU A 68 12.17 -20.09 -7.88
CA GLU A 68 12.90 -19.99 -9.15
C GLU A 68 14.42 -19.88 -8.96
N ARG A 69 14.89 -19.93 -7.69
CA ARG A 69 16.31 -19.92 -7.32
C ARG A 69 17.08 -18.72 -7.89
N ARG A 70 16.45 -17.54 -7.92
CA ARG A 70 17.04 -16.30 -8.43
C ARG A 70 17.02 -15.19 -7.40
N THR A 71 17.72 -14.11 -7.68
CA THR A 71 17.71 -12.92 -6.82
C THR A 71 16.65 -11.95 -7.35
N ILE A 72 15.69 -11.59 -6.48
CA ILE A 72 14.66 -10.60 -6.78
C ILE A 72 14.91 -9.35 -5.94
N ARG A 73 15.11 -8.21 -6.59
CA ARG A 73 15.21 -6.90 -5.94
C ARG A 73 13.81 -6.31 -5.79
N PHE A 74 13.42 -6.07 -4.55
CA PHE A 74 12.28 -5.23 -4.19
C PHE A 74 12.80 -3.81 -4.03
N GLU A 75 12.18 -2.85 -4.69
CA GLU A 75 12.63 -1.46 -4.69
C GLU A 75 11.46 -0.51 -4.48
N ILE A 76 11.64 0.47 -3.61
CA ILE A 76 10.74 1.60 -3.45
C ILE A 76 11.37 2.78 -4.17
N ASP A 77 10.78 3.22 -5.25
CA ASP A 77 11.25 4.32 -6.10
C ASP A 77 10.40 5.57 -5.84
N LEU A 78 11.01 6.58 -5.22
CA LEU A 78 10.34 7.85 -4.94
C LEU A 78 10.29 8.77 -6.15
N THR A 79 11.17 8.57 -7.13
CA THR A 79 11.19 9.38 -8.37
C THR A 79 10.02 9.03 -9.25
N ASP A 80 9.76 7.74 -9.43
CA ASP A 80 8.62 7.22 -10.21
C ASP A 80 7.36 7.04 -9.36
N ASN A 81 7.47 7.28 -8.05
CA ASN A 81 6.40 7.05 -7.07
C ASN A 81 5.79 5.64 -7.22
N ALA A 82 6.63 4.63 -7.20
CA ALA A 82 6.25 3.24 -7.45
C ALA A 82 7.05 2.25 -6.59
N VAL A 83 6.52 1.04 -6.46
CA VAL A 83 7.25 -0.13 -5.95
C VAL A 83 7.52 -1.07 -7.11
N LEU A 84 8.75 -1.53 -7.20
CA LEU A 84 9.26 -2.33 -8.30
C LEU A 84 9.70 -3.71 -7.81
N LEU A 85 9.45 -4.75 -8.62
CA LEU A 85 10.13 -6.04 -8.55
C LEU A 85 11.03 -6.20 -9.75
N ILE A 86 12.31 -6.47 -9.51
CA ILE A 86 13.36 -6.51 -10.54
C ILE A 86 14.10 -7.85 -10.43
N ASP A 87 14.15 -8.60 -11.50
CA ASP A 87 14.91 -9.85 -11.60
C ASP A 87 16.39 -9.56 -11.85
N GLN A 88 17.24 -9.86 -10.89
CA GLN A 88 18.69 -9.69 -10.97
C GLN A 88 19.45 -11.00 -11.27
N SER A 89 18.77 -12.02 -11.80
CA SER A 89 19.41 -13.31 -12.09
C SER A 89 20.49 -13.24 -13.17
N LEU A 90 20.33 -12.36 -14.15
CA LEU A 90 21.21 -12.27 -15.32
C LEU A 90 22.17 -11.07 -15.28
N SER A 91 21.86 -10.01 -14.54
CA SER A 91 22.67 -8.81 -14.44
C SER A 91 22.45 -8.08 -13.13
N ALA A 92 23.41 -7.27 -12.71
CA ALA A 92 23.30 -6.47 -11.49
C ALA A 92 22.17 -5.44 -11.57
N SER A 93 21.94 -4.82 -12.73
CA SER A 93 20.82 -3.92 -12.95
C SER A 93 19.48 -4.65 -12.97
N GLY A 94 19.44 -5.84 -13.58
CA GLY A 94 18.22 -6.67 -13.65
C GLY A 94 17.15 -6.13 -14.59
N ASN A 95 16.11 -6.94 -14.78
CA ASN A 95 14.95 -6.61 -15.61
C ASN A 95 13.72 -6.36 -14.72
N LEU A 96 12.95 -5.32 -15.03
CA LEU A 96 11.70 -5.03 -14.35
C LEU A 96 10.68 -6.15 -14.62
N ILE A 97 10.17 -6.76 -13.55
CA ILE A 97 9.09 -7.77 -13.61
C ILE A 97 7.74 -7.11 -13.39
N LYS A 98 7.68 -6.21 -12.39
CA LYS A 98 6.41 -5.65 -11.92
C LYS A 98 6.63 -4.25 -11.39
N LYS A 99 5.70 -3.34 -11.71
CA LYS A 99 5.66 -1.96 -11.22
C LYS A 99 4.27 -1.69 -10.67
N ILE A 100 4.18 -1.26 -9.41
CA ILE A 100 2.92 -0.88 -8.76
C ILE A 100 3.05 0.56 -8.30
N PRO A 101 2.14 1.47 -8.72
CA PRO A 101 2.19 2.85 -8.28
C PRO A 101 1.90 2.94 -6.77
N LEU A 102 2.64 3.82 -6.10
CA LEU A 102 2.35 4.27 -4.75
C LEU A 102 1.19 5.30 -4.77
N GLU A 103 0.55 5.48 -3.63
CA GLU A 103 -0.38 6.60 -3.45
C GLU A 103 0.37 7.93 -3.59
N GLU A 104 -0.34 9.00 -3.92
CA GLU A 104 0.28 10.33 -4.00
C GLU A 104 0.94 10.71 -2.66
N THR A 105 2.16 11.22 -2.70
CA THR A 105 2.99 11.52 -1.51
C THR A 105 2.32 12.49 -0.53
N LYS A 106 1.40 13.35 -1.01
CA LYS A 106 0.58 14.22 -0.16
C LYS A 106 -0.50 13.47 0.62
N GLU A 107 -0.91 12.28 0.16
CA GLU A 107 -1.94 11.45 0.80
C GLU A 107 -1.31 10.36 1.67
N VAL A 108 -0.25 9.70 1.17
CA VAL A 108 0.49 8.65 1.88
C VAL A 108 1.99 8.79 1.60
N ARG A 109 2.77 8.83 2.65
CA ARG A 109 4.22 8.83 2.60
C ARG A 109 4.76 7.46 2.97
N VAL A 110 5.75 6.98 2.23
CA VAL A 110 6.55 5.79 2.55
C VAL A 110 7.95 6.27 2.90
N ASP A 111 8.33 6.16 4.18
CA ASP A 111 9.60 6.75 4.65
C ASP A 111 10.01 6.15 6.00
N ARG A 112 10.90 6.85 6.71
CA ARG A 112 11.22 6.64 8.12
C ARG A 112 10.01 6.91 9.01
N ILE A 113 10.16 6.57 10.29
CA ILE A 113 9.14 6.82 11.30
C ILE A 113 8.79 8.33 11.39
N PRO A 114 7.49 8.69 11.56
CA PRO A 114 7.10 10.07 11.83
C PRO A 114 7.68 10.59 13.14
N ASP A 115 7.88 11.90 13.22
CA ASP A 115 8.39 12.54 14.44
C ASP A 115 7.41 12.33 15.61
N GLY A 116 7.97 12.04 16.79
CA GLY A 116 7.20 11.81 18.03
C GLY A 116 6.66 10.40 18.21
N ILE A 117 6.85 9.50 17.26
CA ILE A 117 6.39 8.11 17.33
C ILE A 117 7.53 7.18 17.74
N THR A 118 7.25 6.23 18.63
CA THR A 118 8.22 5.22 19.07
C THR A 118 8.18 4.00 18.13
N LYS A 119 9.35 3.50 17.74
CA LYS A 119 9.48 2.30 16.88
C LYS A 119 8.87 1.05 17.52
N PRO A 120 8.46 0.05 16.69
CA PRO A 120 8.12 -1.28 17.18
C PRO A 120 9.28 -1.87 18.00
N ASN A 121 9.01 -2.35 19.20
CA ASN A 121 10.02 -2.97 20.05
C ASN A 121 9.43 -4.14 20.84
N PRO A 122 9.89 -5.39 20.64
CA PRO A 122 10.77 -5.87 19.58
C PRO A 122 10.05 -6.04 18.24
N PRO A 123 10.75 -5.91 17.09
CA PRO A 123 12.17 -5.64 16.93
C PRO A 123 12.45 -4.14 16.75
N ASN A 124 13.56 -3.67 17.32
CA ASN A 124 14.03 -2.30 17.13
C ASN A 124 15.04 -2.22 15.97
N TYR A 125 14.57 -2.41 14.74
CA TYR A 125 15.41 -2.30 13.55
C TYR A 125 15.56 -0.85 13.06
N ASN A 126 16.56 -0.63 12.20
CA ASN A 126 16.75 0.67 11.58
C ASN A 126 15.64 0.96 10.55
N ASP A 127 15.33 2.25 10.42
CA ASP A 127 14.44 2.72 9.38
C ASP A 127 15.12 2.64 8.02
N ILE A 128 14.32 2.56 6.96
CA ILE A 128 14.82 2.68 5.61
C ILE A 128 15.41 4.07 5.37
N THR A 129 16.42 4.12 4.50
CA THR A 129 17.03 5.38 4.06
C THR A 129 17.12 5.36 2.54
N PHE A 130 16.56 6.37 1.92
CA PHE A 130 16.59 6.52 0.47
C PHE A 130 17.95 7.12 0.01
N SER A 131 18.41 6.64 -1.13
CA SER A 131 19.63 7.14 -1.79
C SER A 131 19.46 7.09 -3.30
N VAL A 132 20.33 7.79 -4.02
CA VAL A 132 20.36 7.71 -5.48
C VAL A 132 20.81 6.31 -5.89
N ASP A 133 20.01 5.65 -6.75
CA ASP A 133 20.34 4.33 -7.28
C ASP A 133 21.53 4.41 -8.25
N ALA A 134 22.61 3.74 -7.90
CA ALA A 134 23.81 3.62 -8.72
C ALA A 134 23.75 2.44 -9.70
N ILE A 135 22.82 1.49 -9.51
CA ILE A 135 22.77 0.24 -10.28
C ILE A 135 21.78 0.35 -11.44
N GLY A 136 20.63 0.97 -11.20
CA GLY A 136 19.54 1.08 -12.16
C GLY A 136 18.83 -0.26 -12.43
N HIS A 137 17.92 -0.24 -13.41
CA HIS A 137 17.23 -1.43 -13.92
C HIS A 137 16.86 -1.24 -15.39
N LEU A 138 16.47 -2.34 -16.07
CA LEU A 138 15.92 -2.32 -17.40
C LEU A 138 14.40 -2.39 -17.33
N ASP A 139 13.73 -1.39 -17.94
CA ASP A 139 12.29 -1.41 -18.22
C ASP A 139 12.13 -1.65 -19.74
N GLY A 140 11.87 -2.90 -20.10
CA GLY A 140 11.95 -3.37 -21.46
C GLY A 140 13.36 -3.21 -22.04
N THR A 141 13.54 -2.27 -22.97
CA THR A 141 14.85 -1.95 -23.57
C THR A 141 15.49 -0.68 -23.01
N THR A 142 14.79 0.02 -22.12
CA THR A 142 15.23 1.31 -21.57
C THR A 142 15.96 1.09 -20.25
N THR A 143 17.16 1.68 -20.12
CA THR A 143 17.88 1.71 -18.84
C THR A 143 17.36 2.87 -18.00
N VAL A 144 16.89 2.57 -16.79
CA VAL A 144 16.47 3.54 -15.78
C VAL A 144 17.53 3.57 -14.68
N ASN A 145 18.04 4.77 -14.35
CA ASN A 145 19.04 4.95 -13.30
C ASN A 145 18.92 6.36 -12.68
N GLY A 146 19.64 6.58 -11.58
CA GLY A 146 19.69 7.88 -10.93
C GLY A 146 18.43 8.26 -10.17
N HIS A 147 17.50 7.33 -9.98
CA HIS A 147 16.30 7.53 -9.16
C HIS A 147 16.63 7.51 -7.67
N THR A 148 15.80 8.16 -6.86
CA THR A 148 15.88 8.10 -5.40
C THR A 148 15.12 6.88 -4.90
N VAL A 149 15.87 5.87 -4.44
CA VAL A 149 15.31 4.56 -4.10
C VAL A 149 15.77 4.04 -2.75
N TRP A 150 15.00 3.10 -2.22
CA TRP A 150 15.45 2.11 -1.24
C TRP A 150 15.22 0.72 -1.80
N ALA A 151 16.20 -0.18 -1.66
CA ALA A 151 16.12 -1.51 -2.24
C ALA A 151 16.58 -2.60 -1.29
N ALA A 152 15.93 -3.77 -1.38
CA ALA A 152 16.27 -5.00 -0.71
C ALA A 152 16.26 -6.17 -1.71
N ARG A 153 17.24 -7.07 -1.60
CA ARG A 153 17.39 -8.24 -2.45
C ARG A 153 16.97 -9.49 -1.72
N PHE A 154 15.92 -10.13 -2.19
CA PHE A 154 15.49 -11.45 -1.75
C PHE A 154 16.32 -12.50 -2.47
N LYS A 155 17.04 -13.31 -1.71
CA LYS A 155 17.96 -14.33 -2.21
C LYS A 155 17.26 -15.71 -2.27
N ARG A 156 17.81 -16.60 -3.08
CA ARG A 156 17.36 -17.98 -3.26
C ARG A 156 17.37 -18.84 -1.99
N ASP A 157 18.11 -18.44 -0.97
CA ASP A 157 18.20 -19.11 0.34
C ASP A 157 17.20 -18.53 1.36
N GLY A 158 16.35 -17.59 0.95
CA GLY A 158 15.38 -16.93 1.78
C GLY A 158 15.92 -15.72 2.57
N SER A 159 17.22 -15.43 2.50
CA SER A 159 17.80 -14.28 3.14
C SER A 159 17.49 -12.98 2.37
N VAL A 160 17.55 -11.85 3.08
CA VAL A 160 17.42 -10.52 2.47
C VAL A 160 18.68 -9.72 2.71
N THR A 161 19.20 -9.14 1.64
CA THR A 161 20.43 -8.34 1.65
C THR A 161 20.19 -6.95 1.05
N ASN A 162 21.07 -6.02 1.34
CA ASN A 162 21.15 -4.76 0.61
C ASN A 162 21.84 -4.96 -0.76
N THR A 163 22.04 -3.86 -1.49
CA THR A 163 22.70 -3.86 -2.79
C THR A 163 24.19 -4.22 -2.73
N ALA A 164 24.81 -4.22 -1.54
CA ALA A 164 26.19 -4.65 -1.29
C ALA A 164 26.26 -6.10 -0.77
N ASP A 165 25.17 -6.88 -0.90
CA ASP A 165 25.06 -8.27 -0.42
C ASP A 165 25.23 -8.45 1.11
N THR A 166 25.07 -7.38 1.88
CA THR A 166 25.08 -7.45 3.34
C THR A 166 23.67 -7.74 3.85
N PRO A 167 23.47 -8.72 4.76
CA PRO A 167 22.14 -8.98 5.34
C PRO A 167 21.56 -7.75 6.01
N ILE A 168 20.29 -7.46 5.75
CA ILE A 168 19.60 -6.30 6.32
C ILE A 168 18.25 -6.70 6.92
N SER A 169 17.94 -6.11 8.06
CA SER A 169 16.58 -6.02 8.59
C SER A 169 16.20 -4.55 8.70
N ALA A 170 14.98 -4.22 8.31
CA ALA A 170 14.56 -2.83 8.23
C ALA A 170 13.09 -2.64 8.62
N ASN A 171 12.77 -1.45 9.10
CA ASN A 171 11.41 -0.97 9.26
C ASN A 171 11.06 0.05 8.18
N ILE A 172 9.92 -0.15 7.55
CA ILE A 172 9.33 0.75 6.55
C ILE A 172 8.05 1.31 7.17
N TYR A 173 7.89 2.63 7.16
CA TYR A 173 6.68 3.26 7.70
C TYR A 173 5.88 3.87 6.58
N ILE A 174 4.56 3.73 6.70
CA ILE A 174 3.57 4.21 5.74
C ILE A 174 2.55 5.03 6.53
N TRP A 175 2.46 6.31 6.22
CA TRP A 175 1.65 7.24 6.99
C TRP A 175 1.23 8.46 6.17
N PRO A 176 0.04 9.08 6.45
CA PRO A 176 -0.40 10.30 5.80
C PRO A 176 0.28 11.51 6.45
N PRO A 177 1.00 12.34 5.69
CA PRO A 177 1.60 13.55 6.24
C PRO A 177 0.54 14.63 6.51
N VAL A 178 0.83 15.55 7.44
CA VAL A 178 0.00 16.74 7.66
C VAL A 178 -0.07 17.57 6.38
N GLU A 179 1.09 17.78 5.75
CA GLU A 179 1.26 18.48 4.48
C GLU A 179 2.42 17.86 3.68
N LEU A 180 2.52 18.20 2.41
CA LEU A 180 3.59 17.69 1.56
C LEU A 180 4.97 18.07 2.13
N GLY A 181 5.83 17.07 2.32
CA GLY A 181 7.17 17.22 2.89
C GLY A 181 7.23 17.20 4.42
N SER A 182 6.10 17.21 5.12
CA SER A 182 6.06 17.11 6.59
C SER A 182 6.64 15.78 7.07
N THR A 183 7.32 15.83 8.23
CA THR A 183 7.79 14.65 8.97
C THR A 183 6.82 14.21 10.06
N THR A 184 5.70 14.91 10.21
CA THR A 184 4.65 14.64 11.19
C THR A 184 3.46 13.98 10.51
N ALA A 185 2.94 12.92 11.12
CA ALA A 185 1.75 12.23 10.64
C ALA A 185 0.48 13.06 10.93
N ARG A 186 -0.48 13.04 10.00
CA ARG A 186 -1.76 13.72 10.16
C ARG A 186 -2.62 13.10 11.26
N ARG A 187 -2.53 11.79 11.43
CA ARG A 187 -3.21 11.01 12.46
C ARG A 187 -2.38 9.79 12.84
N ASP A 188 -2.19 9.60 14.12
CA ASP A 188 -1.37 8.49 14.64
C ASP A 188 -1.98 7.12 14.30
N THR A 189 -3.30 6.98 14.36
CA THR A 189 -4.01 5.74 14.05
C THR A 189 -3.91 5.31 12.58
N GLU A 190 -3.45 6.19 11.68
CA GLU A 190 -3.23 5.89 10.26
C GLU A 190 -1.78 5.43 9.98
N ILE A 191 -0.90 5.43 10.99
CA ILE A 191 0.49 4.98 10.83
C ILE A 191 0.54 3.47 10.75
N ARG A 192 1.25 2.97 9.75
CA ARG A 192 1.51 1.55 9.52
C ARG A 192 3.01 1.33 9.47
N ALA A 193 3.45 0.16 9.92
CA ALA A 193 4.84 -0.23 9.76
C ALA A 193 4.95 -1.64 9.19
N ILE A 194 5.98 -1.86 8.42
CA ILE A 194 6.37 -3.15 7.88
C ILE A 194 7.78 -3.43 8.38
N THR A 195 7.94 -4.52 9.10
CA THR A 195 9.27 -5.01 9.49
C THR A 195 9.67 -6.15 8.59
N MET A 196 10.82 -6.05 7.97
CA MET A 196 11.45 -7.09 7.17
C MET A 196 12.61 -7.71 7.94
N PHE A 197 12.63 -9.05 8.01
CA PHE A 197 13.64 -9.82 8.73
C PHE A 197 14.68 -10.37 7.74
N GLY A 198 15.92 -9.87 7.80
CA GLY A 198 16.97 -10.18 6.85
C GLY A 198 17.40 -11.65 6.79
N GLY A 199 17.34 -12.37 7.92
CA GLY A 199 17.75 -13.77 7.97
C GLY A 199 16.74 -14.76 7.39
N SER A 200 15.47 -14.38 7.27
CA SER A 200 14.39 -15.30 6.84
C SER A 200 13.53 -14.75 5.72
N GLY A 201 13.69 -13.49 5.33
CA GLY A 201 12.79 -12.82 4.39
C GLY A 201 11.35 -12.62 4.91
N ALA A 202 11.11 -12.97 6.18
CA ALA A 202 9.81 -12.81 6.78
C ALA A 202 9.43 -11.33 6.89
N VAL A 203 8.15 -11.05 6.71
CA VAL A 203 7.60 -9.69 6.77
C VAL A 203 6.52 -9.65 7.82
N ARG A 204 6.58 -8.67 8.72
CA ARG A 204 5.57 -8.46 9.76
C ARG A 204 4.91 -7.10 9.56
N TYR A 205 3.59 -7.09 9.71
CA TYR A 205 2.76 -5.90 9.64
C TYR A 205 2.40 -5.38 11.03
N TRP A 206 2.40 -4.05 11.19
CA TRP A 206 2.08 -3.37 12.43
C TRP A 206 1.11 -2.22 12.18
N LYS A 207 0.19 -2.05 13.12
CA LYS A 207 -0.67 -0.86 13.23
C LYS A 207 -0.28 -0.08 14.47
N TYR A 208 -0.22 1.24 14.35
CA TYR A 208 -0.03 2.10 15.50
C TYR A 208 -1.40 2.44 16.12
N ASP A 209 -1.55 2.22 17.42
CA ASP A 209 -2.81 2.43 18.15
C ASP A 209 -2.87 3.78 18.90
N SER A 210 -1.96 4.71 18.59
CA SER A 210 -1.69 5.99 19.24
C SER A 210 -0.80 5.89 20.49
N THR A 211 -0.38 4.70 20.89
CA THR A 211 0.51 4.47 22.04
C THR A 211 1.72 3.63 21.62
N GLU A 212 1.46 2.52 20.93
CA GLU A 212 2.48 1.59 20.49
C GLU A 212 2.10 0.89 19.17
N PHE A 213 3.08 0.22 18.57
CA PHE A 213 2.83 -0.63 17.40
C PHE A 213 2.34 -2.01 17.82
N VAL A 214 1.12 -2.34 17.43
CA VAL A 214 0.50 -3.65 17.67
C VAL A 214 0.63 -4.52 16.42
N PRO A 215 1.15 -5.76 16.56
CA PRO A 215 1.20 -6.67 15.41
C PRO A 215 -0.22 -7.04 14.97
N ASN A 216 -0.50 -6.88 13.69
CA ASN A 216 -1.74 -7.35 13.11
C ASN A 216 -1.54 -8.82 12.71
N GLN A 217 -2.34 -9.71 13.33
CA GLN A 217 -2.33 -11.16 13.07
C GLN A 217 -3.01 -11.49 11.76
#